data_16d0ec46f939e73fb9a997f5d4bc32bc
#
_entry.id   16d0ec46f939e73fb9a997f5d4bc32bc
#
_cell.length_a   1.000
_cell.length_b   1.000
_cell.length_c   1.000
_cell.angle_alpha   90.00
_cell.angle_beta   90.00
_cell.angle_gamma   90.00
#
_symmetry.space_group_name_H-M   'P 1'
#
loop_
_entity.id
_entity.type
_entity.pdbx_description
1 polymer ?
#
loop_
_entity_poly.entity_id
_entity_poly.type
_entity_poly.pdbx_seq_one_letter_code
_entity_poly.pdbx_strand_id
1 'polypeptide(L)'
;MADSYIYNLTALTAAANTDLVIVEHDPSGTPDTRKMTVANFMKSGGSFATPGGRLTLTSGTPVTTSDVTSSTSVYYTPFINNHISLWDGSAWLSTEFSETTLAIGTVTSGLPYDVFGYLSSGSLAVEKLAWTNGTTRATAVTIQDGRYCKSGDKTRLYLGSFYSSSTTQTADTNAKRFLFNASNRKMRKLKVVDTTDSWTYSTASWRSWNNSTANRVEMFVGMSEDLTEITFNGVASNSAGYSMGHGIGLDSTSANSADTYTAAGSSGAVVAGSAIYKNYVSVGYHYLQALEYGGASGTTTFYGDAGVAYVQSGIVGWCMG
;
A
#
# COMPACT_ATOMS: atom_id res chain seq x y z
N MET A 1 12.65 -62.67 2.03
CA MET A 1 11.80 -61.54 2.44
C MET A 1 10.80 -61.31 1.30
N ALA A 2 9.52 -61.29 1.57
CA ALA A 2 8.55 -61.05 0.54
C ALA A 2 8.65 -59.55 0.14
N ASP A 3 8.91 -59.28 -1.14
CA ASP A 3 8.87 -57.94 -1.72
C ASP A 3 7.43 -57.41 -1.59
N SER A 4 7.25 -56.46 -0.69
CA SER A 4 5.97 -55.73 -0.59
C SER A 4 5.94 -54.74 -1.77
N TYR A 5 5.23 -55.08 -2.82
CA TYR A 5 5.07 -54.21 -3.98
C TYR A 5 4.31 -52.94 -3.58
N ILE A 6 4.81 -51.78 -3.96
CA ILE A 6 4.27 -50.46 -3.61
C ILE A 6 2.78 -50.35 -4.04
N TYR A 7 2.36 -51.02 -5.11
CA TYR A 7 0.96 -50.99 -5.61
C TYR A 7 -0.05 -51.73 -4.72
N ASN A 8 0.40 -52.48 -3.69
CA ASN A 8 -0.46 -53.15 -2.73
C ASN A 8 -0.72 -52.27 -1.46
N LEU A 9 -0.18 -51.08 -1.40
CA LEU A 9 -0.41 -50.18 -0.27
C LEU A 9 -1.74 -49.41 -0.45
N THR A 10 -2.43 -49.20 0.65
CA THR A 10 -3.65 -48.37 0.66
C THR A 10 -3.26 -46.95 0.29
N ALA A 11 -3.97 -46.38 -0.71
CA ALA A 11 -3.72 -44.99 -1.11
C ALA A 11 -4.10 -44.03 0.02
N LEU A 12 -3.20 -43.09 0.32
CA LEU A 12 -3.47 -41.94 1.19
C LEU A 12 -4.19 -40.85 0.40
N THR A 13 -5.25 -40.32 0.94
CA THR A 13 -5.98 -39.18 0.34
C THR A 13 -5.37 -37.84 0.70
N ALA A 14 -4.56 -37.77 1.79
CA ALA A 14 -3.79 -36.62 2.21
C ALA A 14 -2.56 -37.08 2.98
N ALA A 15 -1.39 -36.46 2.73
CA ALA A 15 -0.17 -36.74 3.45
C ALA A 15 -0.06 -35.83 4.68
N ALA A 16 0.28 -36.40 5.82
CA ALA A 16 0.67 -35.64 7.00
C ALA A 16 2.17 -35.27 6.96
N ASN A 17 2.58 -34.20 7.62
CA ASN A 17 3.99 -33.75 7.67
C ASN A 17 4.93 -34.82 8.26
N THR A 18 4.43 -35.76 9.06
CA THR A 18 5.17 -36.85 9.67
C THR A 18 5.23 -38.10 8.80
N ASP A 19 4.43 -38.19 7.75
CA ASP A 19 4.44 -39.32 6.81
C ASP A 19 5.82 -39.43 6.14
N LEU A 20 6.17 -40.64 5.70
CA LEU A 20 7.48 -40.92 5.14
C LEU A 20 7.38 -41.07 3.61
N VAL A 21 8.30 -40.41 2.93
CA VAL A 21 8.55 -40.56 1.49
C VAL A 21 9.85 -41.37 1.33
N ILE A 22 9.80 -42.33 0.43
CA ILE A 22 11.00 -43.11 0.05
C ILE A 22 11.70 -42.31 -1.08
N VAL A 23 12.99 -42.08 -0.90
CA VAL A 23 13.82 -41.38 -1.89
C VAL A 23 15.08 -42.22 -2.16
N GLU A 24 15.49 -42.22 -3.43
CA GLU A 24 16.81 -42.75 -3.82
C GLU A 24 17.83 -41.62 -3.65
N HIS A 25 18.85 -41.91 -2.83
CA HIS A 25 19.92 -40.98 -2.50
C HIS A 25 21.17 -41.36 -3.32
N ASP A 26 21.86 -40.34 -3.84
CA ASP A 26 23.07 -40.49 -4.67
C ASP A 26 22.88 -41.39 -5.91
N PRO A 27 21.97 -41.07 -6.84
CA PRO A 27 21.72 -41.91 -8.03
C PRO A 27 22.92 -41.99 -9.01
N SER A 28 23.89 -41.10 -8.87
CA SER A 28 25.12 -41.09 -9.69
C SER A 28 26.31 -41.85 -9.08
N GLY A 29 26.21 -42.20 -7.80
CA GLY A 29 27.21 -42.95 -7.05
C GLY A 29 26.76 -44.39 -6.78
N THR A 30 26.77 -44.81 -5.52
CA THR A 30 26.17 -46.07 -5.08
C THR A 30 24.73 -45.75 -4.57
N PRO A 31 23.70 -46.09 -5.35
CA PRO A 31 22.33 -45.78 -4.98
C PRO A 31 21.96 -46.40 -3.64
N ASP A 32 21.34 -45.62 -2.77
CA ASP A 32 20.90 -46.04 -1.44
C ASP A 32 19.46 -45.54 -1.22
N THR A 33 18.57 -46.45 -0.90
CA THR A 33 17.17 -46.13 -0.63
C THR A 33 17.00 -45.60 0.79
N ARG A 34 16.57 -44.35 0.90
CA ARG A 34 16.37 -43.69 2.20
C ARG A 34 14.91 -43.23 2.35
N LYS A 35 14.58 -42.90 3.57
CA LYS A 35 13.28 -42.31 3.90
C LYS A 35 13.45 -40.89 4.44
N MET A 36 12.55 -40.00 4.07
CA MET A 36 12.46 -38.69 4.69
C MET A 36 10.99 -38.37 4.98
N THR A 37 10.73 -37.48 5.92
CA THR A 37 9.36 -37.03 6.20
C THR A 37 8.84 -36.16 5.05
N VAL A 38 7.53 -36.12 4.86
CA VAL A 38 6.88 -35.20 3.91
C VAL A 38 7.32 -33.77 4.20
N ALA A 39 7.40 -33.37 5.47
CA ALA A 39 7.91 -32.05 5.85
C ALA A 39 9.32 -31.77 5.31
N ASN A 40 10.25 -32.73 5.44
CA ASN A 40 11.62 -32.58 4.94
C ASN A 40 11.70 -32.64 3.41
N PHE A 41 10.87 -33.47 2.77
CA PHE A 41 10.77 -33.53 1.32
C PHE A 41 10.27 -32.19 0.74
N MET A 42 9.23 -31.60 1.34
CA MET A 42 8.73 -30.29 0.95
C MET A 42 9.76 -29.17 1.19
N LYS A 43 10.57 -29.26 2.23
CA LYS A 43 11.70 -28.36 2.46
C LYS A 43 12.75 -28.47 1.36
N SER A 44 13.14 -29.69 0.97
CA SER A 44 14.18 -29.92 -0.06
C SER A 44 13.75 -29.48 -1.44
N GLY A 45 12.46 -29.53 -1.76
CA GLY A 45 11.87 -29.09 -3.01
C GLY A 45 11.77 -27.57 -3.18
N GLY A 46 12.19 -26.79 -2.18
CA GLY A 46 12.13 -25.32 -2.24
C GLY A 46 10.71 -24.82 -2.47
N SER A 47 9.80 -25.06 -1.55
CA SER A 47 8.41 -24.58 -1.67
C SER A 47 8.37 -23.04 -1.57
N PHE A 48 8.48 -22.39 -2.72
CA PHE A 48 8.39 -20.93 -2.84
C PHE A 48 6.93 -20.50 -2.89
N ALA A 49 6.19 -20.65 -1.79
CA ALA A 49 4.85 -20.07 -1.72
C ALA A 49 4.95 -18.54 -1.77
N THR A 50 4.26 -17.93 -2.73
CA THR A 50 4.03 -16.48 -2.72
C THR A 50 3.32 -16.13 -1.42
N PRO A 51 3.67 -15.03 -0.73
CA PRO A 51 2.96 -14.62 0.47
C PRO A 51 1.46 -14.54 0.23
N GLY A 52 0.68 -15.41 0.91
CA GLY A 52 -0.75 -15.57 0.66
C GLY A 52 -1.62 -14.52 1.33
N GLY A 53 -1.08 -13.76 2.27
CA GLY A 53 -1.80 -12.78 3.08
C GLY A 53 -1.63 -11.34 2.63
N ARG A 54 -2.35 -10.46 3.32
CA ARG A 54 -2.28 -9.00 3.20
C ARG A 54 -2.30 -8.34 4.57
N LEU A 55 -1.63 -7.19 4.67
CA LEU A 55 -1.84 -6.28 5.79
C LEU A 55 -3.19 -5.57 5.63
N THR A 56 -3.93 -5.50 6.72
CA THR A 56 -5.23 -4.82 6.81
C THR A 56 -5.41 -4.18 8.19
N LEU A 57 -6.33 -3.22 8.29
CA LEU A 57 -6.70 -2.60 9.57
C LEU A 57 -8.02 -3.14 10.13
N THR A 58 -8.67 -4.08 9.43
CA THR A 58 -9.92 -4.71 9.86
C THR A 58 -9.70 -6.22 9.95
N SER A 59 -9.78 -6.77 11.17
CA SER A 59 -9.63 -8.21 11.41
C SER A 59 -10.57 -9.02 10.52
N GLY A 60 -10.06 -10.11 9.94
CA GLY A 60 -10.81 -11.01 9.06
C GLY A 60 -11.16 -10.44 7.68
N THR A 61 -10.78 -9.19 7.39
CA THR A 61 -11.12 -8.53 6.11
C THR A 61 -9.84 -8.10 5.39
N PRO A 62 -9.30 -8.91 4.46
CA PRO A 62 -8.01 -8.64 3.82
C PRO A 62 -8.03 -7.41 2.90
N VAL A 63 -9.20 -7.01 2.38
CA VAL A 63 -9.37 -5.77 1.60
C VAL A 63 -10.55 -4.99 2.18
N THR A 64 -10.25 -4.02 3.04
CA THR A 64 -11.25 -3.13 3.61
C THR A 64 -11.67 -2.07 2.58
N THR A 65 -12.96 -1.92 2.32
CA THR A 65 -13.53 -0.94 1.37
C THR A 65 -14.08 0.30 2.04
N SER A 66 -14.40 0.23 3.33
CA SER A 66 -14.83 1.36 4.16
C SER A 66 -13.63 2.06 4.82
N ASP A 67 -13.82 3.29 5.24
CA ASP A 67 -12.80 4.09 5.91
C ASP A 67 -12.53 3.53 7.33
N VAL A 68 -11.24 3.32 7.65
CA VAL A 68 -10.73 3.05 8.98
C VAL A 68 -9.96 4.27 9.44
N THR A 69 -10.60 5.11 10.25
CA THR A 69 -10.04 6.41 10.68
C THR A 69 -8.98 6.28 11.76
N SER A 70 -9.02 5.18 12.52
CA SER A 70 -8.04 4.88 13.56
C SER A 70 -8.00 3.37 13.83
N SER A 71 -6.80 2.80 13.88
CA SER A 71 -6.59 1.42 14.31
C SER A 71 -5.35 1.33 15.20
N THR A 72 -5.45 0.59 16.29
CA THR A 72 -4.34 0.29 17.20
C THR A 72 -3.62 -1.01 16.84
N SER A 73 -4.06 -1.70 15.78
CA SER A 73 -3.51 -2.96 15.31
C SER A 73 -3.41 -2.99 13.79
N VAL A 74 -2.40 -3.70 13.30
CA VAL A 74 -2.30 -4.13 11.90
C VAL A 74 -2.42 -5.65 11.90
N TYR A 75 -3.25 -6.18 11.01
CA TYR A 75 -3.46 -7.61 10.85
C TYR A 75 -2.81 -8.10 9.57
N TYR A 76 -2.12 -9.22 9.62
CA TYR A 76 -1.73 -9.96 8.43
C TYR A 76 -2.73 -11.10 8.22
N THR A 77 -3.64 -10.91 7.28
CA THR A 77 -4.83 -11.75 7.09
C THR A 77 -4.68 -12.60 5.82
N PRO A 78 -5.01 -13.90 5.81
CA PRO A 78 -5.08 -14.72 4.61
C PRO A 78 -5.94 -14.05 3.52
N PHE A 79 -5.46 -14.06 2.26
CA PHE A 79 -6.12 -13.42 1.12
C PHE A 79 -6.25 -14.34 -0.09
N ILE A 80 -5.14 -14.67 -0.78
CA ILE A 80 -5.16 -15.60 -1.91
C ILE A 80 -5.01 -17.05 -1.46
N ASN A 81 -4.31 -17.25 -0.35
CA ASN A 81 -4.17 -18.51 0.38
C ASN A 81 -3.70 -18.22 1.81
N ASN A 82 -3.50 -19.27 2.61
CA ASN A 82 -3.03 -19.20 4.00
C ASN A 82 -1.58 -19.69 4.18
N HIS A 83 -0.73 -19.57 3.14
CA HIS A 83 0.66 -19.99 3.17
C HIS A 83 1.60 -18.82 2.92
N ILE A 84 2.77 -18.89 3.53
CA ILE A 84 3.86 -17.93 3.38
C ILE A 84 5.20 -18.69 3.52
N SER A 85 6.18 -18.36 2.66
CA SER A 85 7.53 -18.93 2.84
C SER A 85 8.36 -18.02 3.74
N LEU A 86 8.89 -18.59 4.80
CA LEU A 86 9.76 -17.93 5.78
C LEU A 86 11.11 -18.62 5.84
N TRP A 87 12.19 -17.86 6.05
CA TRP A 87 13.55 -18.36 6.17
C TRP A 87 13.80 -18.83 7.62
N ASP A 88 14.21 -20.10 7.80
CA ASP A 88 14.48 -20.69 9.13
C ASP A 88 15.94 -20.55 9.58
N GLY A 89 16.79 -19.92 8.78
CA GLY A 89 18.23 -19.81 8.94
C GLY A 89 19.02 -20.68 7.96
N SER A 90 18.36 -21.67 7.33
CA SER A 90 18.99 -22.61 6.38
C SER A 90 18.19 -22.78 5.09
N ALA A 91 16.86 -22.71 5.17
CA ALA A 91 15.97 -22.91 4.03
C ALA A 91 14.70 -22.05 4.13
N TRP A 92 14.06 -21.82 2.98
CA TRP A 92 12.72 -21.24 2.90
C TRP A 92 11.68 -22.33 3.19
N LEU A 93 10.88 -22.13 4.23
CA LEU A 93 9.83 -23.04 4.63
C LEU A 93 8.46 -22.48 4.25
N SER A 94 7.66 -23.27 3.53
CA SER A 94 6.23 -22.98 3.41
C SER A 94 5.56 -23.19 4.74
N THR A 95 5.02 -22.11 5.31
CA THR A 95 4.38 -22.09 6.61
C THR A 95 2.92 -21.74 6.44
N GLU A 96 2.03 -22.60 6.93
CA GLU A 96 0.61 -22.27 7.04
C GLU A 96 0.41 -21.28 8.18
N PHE A 97 -0.50 -20.31 7.97
CA PHE A 97 -0.79 -19.29 8.97
C PHE A 97 -2.29 -18.95 9.03
N SER A 98 -2.74 -18.60 10.21
CA SER A 98 -3.99 -17.87 10.44
C SER A 98 -3.70 -16.37 10.55
N GLU A 99 -4.75 -15.54 10.66
CA GLU A 99 -4.56 -14.12 10.87
C GLU A 99 -3.62 -13.85 12.05
N THR A 100 -2.61 -13.05 11.80
CA THR A 100 -1.60 -12.67 12.80
C THR A 100 -1.71 -11.19 13.09
N THR A 101 -1.82 -10.81 14.36
CA THR A 101 -2.02 -9.45 14.82
C THR A 101 -0.70 -8.80 15.23
N LEU A 102 -0.45 -7.60 14.72
CA LEU A 102 0.61 -6.69 15.17
C LEU A 102 -0.02 -5.54 15.97
N ALA A 103 0.14 -5.53 17.29
CA ALA A 103 -0.22 -4.37 18.09
C ALA A 103 0.70 -3.19 17.74
N ILE A 104 0.12 -2.03 17.41
CA ILE A 104 0.89 -0.83 17.10
C ILE A 104 1.63 -0.35 18.35
N GLY A 105 0.96 -0.38 19.52
CA GLY A 105 1.56 0.08 20.78
C GLY A 105 2.00 1.55 20.68
N THR A 106 3.00 1.93 21.46
CA THR A 106 3.58 3.28 21.39
C THR A 106 4.51 3.39 20.17
N VAL A 107 4.26 4.40 19.35
CA VAL A 107 5.00 4.73 18.12
C VAL A 107 5.21 6.25 18.05
N THR A 108 6.12 6.70 17.19
CA THR A 108 6.27 8.13 16.89
C THR A 108 5.19 8.54 15.89
N SER A 109 4.38 9.54 16.22
CA SER A 109 3.38 10.09 15.31
C SER A 109 4.04 10.67 14.06
N GLY A 110 3.47 10.41 12.89
CA GLY A 110 4.01 10.91 11.62
C GLY A 110 5.25 10.15 11.13
N LEU A 111 5.49 8.92 11.63
CA LEU A 111 6.63 8.11 11.22
C LEU A 111 6.14 6.79 10.58
N PRO A 112 6.78 6.35 9.47
CA PRO A 112 6.53 5.03 8.89
C PRO A 112 7.17 3.91 9.71
N TYR A 113 6.58 2.70 9.57
CA TYR A 113 7.06 1.45 10.16
C TYR A 113 6.97 0.35 9.12
N ASP A 114 8.09 -0.32 8.84
CA ASP A 114 8.08 -1.58 8.08
C ASP A 114 7.54 -2.72 8.95
N VAL A 115 6.78 -3.61 8.33
CA VAL A 115 6.25 -4.83 8.96
C VAL A 115 6.96 -6.02 8.35
N PHE A 116 7.58 -6.83 9.20
CA PHE A 116 8.28 -8.04 8.80
C PHE A 116 7.60 -9.28 9.40
N GLY A 117 7.51 -10.33 8.57
CA GLY A 117 7.13 -11.67 9.02
C GLY A 117 8.37 -12.52 9.24
N TYR A 118 8.33 -13.35 10.28
CA TYR A 118 9.42 -14.27 10.60
C TYR A 118 8.89 -15.55 11.25
N LEU A 119 9.74 -16.59 11.27
CA LEU A 119 9.40 -17.85 11.87
C LEU A 119 9.71 -17.81 13.39
N SER A 120 8.68 -17.98 14.21
CA SER A 120 8.81 -18.10 15.67
C SER A 120 8.19 -19.41 16.15
N SER A 121 9.00 -20.30 16.69
CA SER A 121 8.55 -21.63 17.15
C SER A 121 7.73 -22.40 16.10
N GLY A 122 8.10 -22.29 14.81
CA GLY A 122 7.44 -22.99 13.71
C GLY A 122 6.20 -22.28 13.15
N SER A 123 5.83 -21.13 13.66
CA SER A 123 4.66 -20.34 13.23
C SER A 123 5.06 -18.95 12.74
N LEU A 124 4.19 -18.31 11.91
CA LEU A 124 4.36 -16.92 11.52
C LEU A 124 4.21 -16.00 12.74
N ALA A 125 5.20 -15.16 12.95
CA ALA A 125 5.13 -14.00 13.84
C ALA A 125 5.41 -12.73 13.03
N VAL A 126 4.96 -11.57 13.53
CA VAL A 126 5.15 -10.28 12.90
C VAL A 126 5.80 -9.29 13.85
N GLU A 127 6.66 -8.44 13.30
CA GLU A 127 7.29 -7.34 14.02
C GLU A 127 7.27 -6.05 13.21
N LYS A 128 7.45 -4.90 13.86
CA LYS A 128 7.60 -3.61 13.20
C LYS A 128 8.97 -3.01 13.43
N LEU A 129 9.46 -2.28 12.43
CA LEU A 129 10.70 -1.52 12.49
C LEU A 129 10.45 -0.07 12.06
N ALA A 130 10.77 0.88 12.93
CA ALA A 130 10.62 2.30 12.64
C ALA A 130 11.57 2.76 11.51
N TRP A 131 11.12 3.70 10.70
CA TRP A 131 11.98 4.41 9.76
C TRP A 131 12.78 5.51 10.49
N THR A 132 13.79 6.05 9.82
CA THR A 132 14.56 7.19 10.35
C THR A 132 13.73 8.48 10.29
N ASN A 133 12.95 8.65 9.23
CA ASN A 133 12.03 9.78 9.02
C ASN A 133 10.93 9.39 8.02
N GLY A 134 10.11 10.34 7.59
CA GLY A 134 8.97 10.10 6.69
C GLY A 134 9.31 9.48 5.33
N THR A 135 10.57 9.58 4.87
CA THR A 135 11.00 9.16 3.53
C THR A 135 12.22 8.23 3.53
N THR A 136 12.82 7.97 4.69
CA THR A 136 14.06 7.19 4.79
C THR A 136 13.91 6.03 5.77
N ARG A 137 14.10 4.80 5.28
CA ARG A 137 14.16 3.60 6.13
C ARG A 137 15.37 3.61 7.04
N ALA A 138 15.21 3.13 8.26
CA ALA A 138 16.35 2.86 9.16
C ALA A 138 17.20 1.68 8.67
N THR A 139 16.56 0.70 8.02
CA THR A 139 17.22 -0.45 7.38
C THR A 139 16.59 -0.68 6.02
N ALA A 140 17.37 -0.81 4.98
CA ALA A 140 16.87 -1.02 3.62
C ALA A 140 16.10 -2.35 3.51
N VAL A 141 15.11 -2.37 2.64
CA VAL A 141 14.48 -3.59 2.12
C VAL A 141 15.21 -3.94 0.82
N THR A 142 15.68 -5.18 0.72
CA THR A 142 16.43 -5.69 -0.44
C THR A 142 15.87 -7.03 -0.90
N ILE A 143 16.18 -7.43 -2.13
CA ILE A 143 15.81 -8.75 -2.64
C ILE A 143 16.88 -9.75 -2.19
N GLN A 144 16.44 -10.80 -1.49
CA GLN A 144 17.26 -11.95 -1.09
C GLN A 144 16.54 -13.22 -1.53
N ASP A 145 17.20 -14.01 -2.39
CA ASP A 145 16.62 -15.21 -3.01
C ASP A 145 15.25 -14.94 -3.70
N GLY A 146 15.14 -13.79 -4.40
CA GLY A 146 13.91 -13.38 -5.09
C GLY A 146 12.79 -12.85 -4.17
N ARG A 147 13.07 -12.56 -2.90
CA ARG A 147 12.09 -12.07 -1.92
C ARG A 147 12.54 -10.77 -1.29
N TYR A 148 11.58 -9.89 -1.01
CA TYR A 148 11.85 -8.68 -0.28
C TYR A 148 12.06 -8.98 1.20
N CYS A 149 13.28 -8.72 1.67
CA CYS A 149 13.69 -8.97 3.06
C CYS A 149 14.35 -7.72 3.63
N LYS A 150 14.45 -7.67 4.95
CA LYS A 150 15.32 -6.72 5.63
C LYS A 150 16.76 -6.94 5.16
N SER A 151 17.44 -5.87 4.80
CA SER A 151 18.81 -5.94 4.30
C SER A 151 19.73 -6.66 5.30
N GLY A 152 20.44 -7.69 4.79
CA GLY A 152 21.34 -8.51 5.60
C GLY A 152 20.67 -9.55 6.49
N ASP A 153 19.33 -9.67 6.47
CA ASP A 153 18.60 -10.63 7.32
C ASP A 153 17.41 -11.26 6.58
N LYS A 154 17.62 -12.40 5.94
CA LYS A 154 16.59 -13.20 5.26
C LYS A 154 15.47 -13.67 6.18
N THR A 155 15.72 -13.75 7.50
CA THR A 155 14.71 -14.21 8.45
C THR A 155 13.58 -13.21 8.64
N ARG A 156 13.72 -12.00 8.11
CA ARG A 156 12.76 -10.89 8.17
C ARG A 156 12.20 -10.60 6.80
N LEU A 157 11.17 -11.37 6.41
CA LEU A 157 10.44 -11.18 5.16
C LEU A 157 9.61 -9.89 5.24
N TYR A 158 9.79 -9.00 4.27
CA TYR A 158 9.03 -7.75 4.22
C TYR A 158 7.58 -8.01 3.76
N LEU A 159 6.62 -7.70 4.62
CA LEU A 159 5.19 -7.86 4.37
C LEU A 159 4.55 -6.56 3.85
N GLY A 160 5.11 -5.43 4.22
CA GLY A 160 4.60 -4.11 3.90
C GLY A 160 4.94 -3.09 4.99
N SER A 161 4.23 -1.96 4.98
CA SER A 161 4.48 -0.87 5.93
C SER A 161 3.18 -0.17 6.31
N PHE A 162 3.21 0.54 7.44
CA PHE A 162 2.17 1.50 7.79
C PHE A 162 2.78 2.84 8.22
N TYR A 163 2.02 3.92 8.00
CA TYR A 163 2.36 5.26 8.48
C TYR A 163 1.52 5.58 9.71
N SER A 164 2.16 5.99 10.81
CA SER A 164 1.45 6.29 12.06
C SER A 164 0.71 7.62 11.98
N SER A 165 -0.60 7.59 12.21
CA SER A 165 -1.45 8.80 12.25
C SER A 165 -1.43 9.49 13.62
N SER A 166 -1.01 8.77 14.67
CA SER A 166 -0.83 9.25 16.05
C SER A 166 0.22 8.42 16.78
N THR A 167 0.41 8.65 18.07
CA THR A 167 1.37 7.91 18.90
C THR A 167 0.98 6.45 19.19
N THR A 168 -0.20 6.00 18.77
CA THR A 168 -0.69 4.63 19.01
C THR A 168 -1.52 4.07 17.87
N GLN A 169 -1.66 4.80 16.74
CA GLN A 169 -2.64 4.47 15.71
C GLN A 169 -2.13 4.70 14.30
N THR A 170 -2.76 4.03 13.35
CA THR A 170 -2.71 4.28 11.91
C THR A 170 -4.13 4.39 11.34
N ALA A 171 -4.24 4.79 10.07
CA ALA A 171 -5.51 4.97 9.36
C ALA A 171 -5.41 4.43 7.92
N ASP A 172 -6.54 4.03 7.35
CA ASP A 172 -6.69 3.74 5.94
C ASP A 172 -8.07 4.18 5.46
N THR A 173 -8.16 5.39 4.88
CA THR A 173 -9.40 6.03 4.45
C THR A 173 -9.31 6.47 3.00
N ASN A 174 -10.43 6.91 2.40
CA ASN A 174 -10.39 7.50 1.06
C ASN A 174 -9.49 8.75 0.95
N ALA A 175 -9.29 9.48 2.04
CA ALA A 175 -8.38 10.63 2.05
C ALA A 175 -6.93 10.24 2.39
N LYS A 176 -6.71 9.09 3.07
CA LYS A 176 -5.42 8.69 3.65
C LYS A 176 -5.17 7.21 3.46
N ARG A 177 -4.28 6.84 2.56
CA ARG A 177 -3.85 5.46 2.36
C ARG A 177 -2.51 5.25 3.06
N PHE A 178 -2.57 4.90 4.34
CA PHE A 178 -1.41 4.77 5.23
C PHE A 178 -0.95 3.33 5.43
N LEU A 179 -1.56 2.39 4.73
CA LEU A 179 -1.17 0.99 4.74
C LEU A 179 -0.68 0.57 3.35
N PHE A 180 0.53 0.03 3.27
CA PHE A 180 1.15 -0.48 2.05
C PHE A 180 1.45 -1.97 2.18
N ASN A 181 1.12 -2.75 1.16
CA ASN A 181 1.40 -4.17 1.07
C ASN A 181 2.57 -4.44 0.10
N ALA A 182 3.56 -5.23 0.52
CA ALA A 182 4.67 -5.64 -0.35
C ALA A 182 4.22 -6.62 -1.45
N SER A 183 3.26 -7.48 -1.11
CA SER A 183 2.65 -8.46 -2.01
C SER A 183 1.14 -8.29 -2.03
N ASN A 184 0.49 -8.84 -3.07
CA ASN A 184 -0.99 -8.85 -3.18
C ASN A 184 -1.61 -7.45 -3.14
N ARG A 185 -0.90 -6.44 -3.65
CA ARG A 185 -1.37 -5.05 -3.73
C ARG A 185 -2.69 -4.95 -4.48
N LYS A 186 -3.54 -4.03 -4.06
CA LYS A 186 -4.81 -3.70 -4.69
C LYS A 186 -4.89 -2.21 -4.96
N MET A 187 -5.59 -1.88 -6.03
CA MET A 187 -5.96 -0.50 -6.32
C MET A 187 -6.83 0.05 -5.19
N ARG A 188 -6.37 1.13 -4.54
CA ARG A 188 -7.03 1.77 -3.41
C ARG A 188 -7.52 3.15 -3.82
N LYS A 189 -8.83 3.38 -3.69
CA LYS A 189 -9.45 4.64 -4.04
C LYS A 189 -8.90 5.77 -3.16
N LEU A 190 -8.60 6.91 -3.79
CA LEU A 190 -8.31 8.18 -3.13
C LEU A 190 -9.40 9.19 -3.50
N LYS A 191 -9.93 9.93 -2.51
CA LYS A 191 -10.97 10.94 -2.74
C LYS A 191 -11.03 11.96 -1.61
N VAL A 192 -11.05 13.23 -1.98
CA VAL A 192 -11.41 14.37 -1.13
C VAL A 192 -12.25 15.33 -1.96
N VAL A 193 -13.31 15.88 -1.39
CA VAL A 193 -14.18 16.89 -2.02
C VAL A 193 -14.27 18.10 -1.10
N ASP A 194 -14.45 19.29 -1.70
CA ASP A 194 -14.71 20.52 -0.96
C ASP A 194 -16.22 20.80 -0.96
N THR A 195 -16.77 21.00 0.21
CA THR A 195 -18.21 21.29 0.42
C THR A 195 -18.48 22.77 0.72
N THR A 196 -17.49 23.63 0.52
CA THR A 196 -17.67 25.08 0.63
C THR A 196 -18.42 25.58 -0.61
N ASP A 197 -19.46 26.38 -0.46
CA ASP A 197 -20.22 26.90 -1.59
C ASP A 197 -19.31 27.62 -2.58
N SER A 198 -18.58 28.64 -2.13
CA SER A 198 -17.65 29.40 -2.95
C SER A 198 -16.70 30.25 -2.12
N TRP A 199 -15.60 30.68 -2.74
CA TRP A 199 -14.63 31.65 -2.20
C TRP A 199 -13.97 32.42 -3.34
N THR A 200 -13.26 33.49 -3.02
CA THR A 200 -12.54 34.30 -4.01
C THR A 200 -11.03 34.22 -3.80
N TYR A 201 -10.32 34.15 -4.94
CA TYR A 201 -8.87 34.30 -4.97
C TYR A 201 -8.45 34.88 -6.32
N SER A 202 -7.87 36.08 -6.32
CA SER A 202 -7.56 36.81 -7.54
C SER A 202 -6.07 37.10 -7.72
N THR A 203 -5.21 36.34 -7.03
CA THR A 203 -3.76 36.46 -7.18
C THR A 203 -3.24 35.46 -8.21
N ALA A 204 -2.43 35.92 -9.16
CA ALA A 204 -1.84 35.10 -10.22
C ALA A 204 -0.65 34.27 -9.66
N SER A 205 -0.94 33.38 -8.72
CA SER A 205 -0.02 32.42 -8.15
C SER A 205 -0.76 31.17 -7.66
N TRP A 206 -0.06 30.05 -7.60
CA TRP A 206 -0.61 28.81 -7.06
C TRP A 206 -0.73 28.87 -5.54
N ARG A 207 -1.84 28.35 -5.01
CA ARG A 207 -2.02 28.03 -3.60
C ARG A 207 -2.91 26.81 -3.45
N SER A 208 -2.98 26.27 -2.22
CA SER A 208 -3.96 25.24 -1.88
C SER A 208 -5.38 25.67 -2.25
N TRP A 209 -6.15 24.76 -2.84
CA TRP A 209 -7.57 24.92 -3.13
C TRP A 209 -8.31 25.34 -1.85
N ASN A 210 -9.11 26.41 -1.96
CA ASN A 210 -9.80 27.04 -0.82
C ASN A 210 -8.86 27.46 0.33
N ASN A 211 -7.59 27.74 0.02
CA ASN A 211 -6.57 28.02 1.02
C ASN A 211 -6.50 26.97 2.16
N SER A 212 -6.86 25.72 1.88
CA SER A 212 -7.00 24.64 2.85
C SER A 212 -6.13 23.44 2.52
N THR A 213 -5.34 23.00 3.49
CA THR A 213 -4.59 21.75 3.39
C THR A 213 -5.46 20.50 3.56
N ALA A 214 -6.75 20.64 3.90
CA ALA A 214 -7.70 19.54 3.92
C ALA A 214 -8.07 19.05 2.51
N ASN A 215 -7.89 19.88 1.47
CA ASN A 215 -8.16 19.55 0.08
C ASN A 215 -7.00 18.78 -0.56
N ARG A 216 -6.58 17.67 0.08
CA ARG A 216 -5.53 16.79 -0.39
C ARG A 216 -5.82 15.33 -0.07
N VAL A 217 -5.24 14.45 -0.85
CA VAL A 217 -5.13 13.03 -0.52
C VAL A 217 -3.72 12.73 -0.03
N GLU A 218 -3.61 11.84 0.93
CA GLU A 218 -2.35 11.45 1.55
C GLU A 218 -2.12 9.94 1.34
N MET A 219 -0.88 9.54 1.10
CA MET A 219 -0.56 8.13 0.90
C MET A 219 0.83 7.80 1.42
N PHE A 220 1.01 6.54 1.75
CA PHE A 220 2.31 5.98 2.08
C PHE A 220 2.73 5.01 0.98
N VAL A 221 3.91 5.21 0.42
CA VAL A 221 4.51 4.39 -0.64
C VAL A 221 5.65 3.58 -0.05
N GLY A 222 5.45 2.27 0.07
CA GLY A 222 6.50 1.38 0.58
C GLY A 222 7.52 0.96 -0.48
N MET A 223 7.12 0.94 -1.76
CA MET A 223 7.97 0.60 -2.91
C MET A 223 7.56 1.46 -4.11
N SER A 224 8.53 2.09 -4.78
CA SER A 224 8.29 3.04 -5.88
C SER A 224 8.23 2.30 -7.23
N GLU A 225 7.32 1.35 -7.37
CA GLU A 225 7.19 0.53 -8.59
C GLU A 225 5.78 0.56 -9.19
N ASP A 226 4.84 1.25 -8.51
CA ASP A 226 3.47 1.39 -8.97
C ASP A 226 3.15 2.85 -9.33
N LEU A 227 2.34 3.03 -10.36
CA LEU A 227 1.80 4.34 -10.71
C LEU A 227 0.76 4.77 -9.67
N THR A 228 0.75 6.06 -9.39
CA THR A 228 -0.35 6.78 -8.73
C THR A 228 -1.04 7.65 -9.75
N GLU A 229 -2.35 7.59 -9.82
CA GLU A 229 -3.14 8.43 -10.72
C GLU A 229 -4.18 9.22 -9.93
N ILE A 230 -4.10 10.54 -10.05
CA ILE A 230 -4.98 11.50 -9.36
C ILE A 230 -5.48 12.49 -10.38
N THR A 231 -6.79 12.71 -10.37
CA THR A 231 -7.45 13.80 -11.11
C THR A 231 -8.06 14.77 -10.11
N PHE A 232 -7.78 16.04 -10.29
CA PHE A 232 -8.48 17.12 -9.64
C PHE A 232 -9.43 17.77 -10.64
N ASN A 233 -10.69 17.90 -10.28
CA ASN A 233 -11.70 18.66 -11.02
C ASN A 233 -12.14 19.84 -10.17
N GLY A 234 -12.08 21.02 -10.72
CA GLY A 234 -12.50 22.24 -10.07
C GLY A 234 -13.40 23.08 -10.94
N VAL A 235 -14.20 23.93 -10.33
CA VAL A 235 -15.12 24.85 -11.02
C VAL A 235 -14.81 26.26 -10.57
N ALA A 236 -14.76 27.20 -11.51
CA ALA A 236 -14.45 28.60 -11.22
C ALA A 236 -15.06 29.56 -12.25
N SER A 237 -15.09 30.86 -11.93
CA SER A 237 -15.43 31.95 -12.83
C SER A 237 -14.52 33.15 -12.58
N ASN A 238 -14.34 34.02 -13.60
CA ASN A 238 -13.62 35.30 -13.45
C ASN A 238 -14.43 36.43 -14.05
N SER A 239 -14.65 37.51 -13.32
CA SER A 239 -15.51 38.61 -13.70
C SER A 239 -15.00 39.40 -14.92
N ALA A 240 -13.71 39.35 -15.23
CA ALA A 240 -13.06 40.04 -16.36
C ALA A 240 -12.58 39.07 -17.45
N GLY A 241 -12.91 37.77 -17.35
CA GLY A 241 -12.53 36.75 -18.35
C GLY A 241 -11.07 36.31 -18.34
N TYR A 242 -10.33 36.65 -17.31
CA TYR A 242 -8.93 36.16 -17.16
C TYR A 242 -8.89 34.69 -16.86
N SER A 243 -7.86 34.04 -17.40
CA SER A 243 -7.62 32.60 -17.14
C SER A 243 -7.33 32.33 -15.67
N MET A 244 -7.93 31.27 -15.17
CA MET A 244 -7.76 30.73 -13.85
C MET A 244 -7.35 29.26 -13.97
N GLY A 245 -6.49 28.77 -13.06
CA GLY A 245 -5.88 27.46 -13.18
C GLY A 245 -6.33 26.50 -12.10
N HIS A 246 -6.38 25.21 -12.49
CA HIS A 246 -6.55 24.07 -11.61
C HIS A 246 -5.29 23.22 -11.67
N GLY A 247 -4.70 22.87 -10.54
CA GLY A 247 -3.42 22.15 -10.46
C GLY A 247 -3.41 21.10 -9.36
N ILE A 248 -2.35 20.31 -9.34
CA ILE A 248 -2.05 19.35 -8.27
C ILE A 248 -0.60 19.55 -7.84
N GLY A 249 -0.36 19.72 -6.54
CA GLY A 249 0.99 19.79 -5.96
C GLY A 249 1.35 18.47 -5.28
N LEU A 250 2.42 17.81 -5.73
CA LEU A 250 3.04 16.72 -4.98
C LEU A 250 3.91 17.33 -3.89
N ASP A 251 3.60 17.01 -2.63
CA ASP A 251 4.29 17.53 -1.43
C ASP A 251 4.44 19.06 -1.41
N SER A 252 3.53 19.76 -2.11
CA SER A 252 3.55 21.20 -2.24
C SER A 252 2.15 21.80 -2.18
N THR A 253 2.04 22.92 -1.47
CA THR A 253 0.82 23.72 -1.39
C THR A 253 0.84 24.94 -2.33
N SER A 254 1.93 25.12 -3.08
CA SER A 254 2.17 26.33 -3.88
C SER A 254 2.92 26.08 -5.20
N ALA A 255 3.24 24.83 -5.52
CA ALA A 255 3.88 24.45 -6.78
C ALA A 255 3.09 23.34 -7.47
N ASN A 256 2.72 23.58 -8.75
CA ASN A 256 2.01 22.58 -9.54
C ASN A 256 2.96 21.49 -10.03
N SER A 257 2.56 20.24 -9.83
CA SER A 257 3.27 19.02 -10.25
C SER A 257 2.42 18.15 -11.19
N ALA A 258 1.23 18.63 -11.62
CA ALA A 258 0.37 17.88 -12.52
C ALA A 258 1.03 17.67 -13.88
N ASP A 259 0.90 16.48 -14.46
CA ASP A 259 1.38 16.17 -15.81
C ASP A 259 0.57 16.94 -16.87
N THR A 260 -0.73 17.09 -16.62
CA THR A 260 -1.62 17.94 -17.43
C THR A 260 -2.51 18.78 -16.52
N TYR A 261 -2.74 20.03 -16.90
CA TYR A 261 -3.64 20.93 -16.18
C TYR A 261 -4.28 21.92 -17.14
N THR A 262 -5.45 22.42 -16.77
CA THR A 262 -6.19 23.37 -17.60
C THR A 262 -6.24 24.74 -16.93
N ALA A 263 -6.09 25.76 -17.75
CA ALA A 263 -6.48 27.12 -17.43
C ALA A 263 -7.66 27.49 -18.32
N ALA A 264 -8.72 27.95 -17.72
CA ALA A 264 -9.91 28.39 -18.45
C ALA A 264 -10.24 29.84 -18.04
N GLY A 265 -10.71 30.63 -18.99
CA GLY A 265 -11.17 31.99 -18.75
C GLY A 265 -12.37 32.29 -19.61
N SER A 266 -13.41 32.83 -18.98
CA SER A 266 -14.59 33.36 -19.67
C SER A 266 -15.23 34.45 -18.81
N SER A 267 -15.55 35.59 -19.37
CA SER A 267 -16.10 36.71 -18.61
C SER A 267 -17.45 36.34 -17.98
N GLY A 268 -17.47 36.25 -16.65
CA GLY A 268 -18.64 35.92 -15.83
C GLY A 268 -19.19 34.52 -15.96
N ALA A 269 -18.73 33.69 -16.90
CA ALA A 269 -19.20 32.31 -17.04
C ALA A 269 -18.48 31.37 -16.05
N VAL A 270 -19.24 30.44 -15.53
CA VAL A 270 -18.71 29.34 -14.69
C VAL A 270 -18.15 28.25 -15.62
N VAL A 271 -16.91 27.88 -15.43
CA VAL A 271 -16.22 26.88 -16.23
C VAL A 271 -15.59 25.82 -15.36
N ALA A 272 -15.58 24.59 -15.85
CA ALA A 272 -14.87 23.48 -15.21
C ALA A 272 -13.44 23.41 -15.73
N GLY A 273 -12.51 23.04 -14.87
CA GLY A 273 -11.12 22.76 -15.21
C GLY A 273 -10.67 21.49 -14.53
N SER A 274 -9.65 20.86 -15.09
CA SER A 274 -9.06 19.65 -14.53
C SER A 274 -7.54 19.67 -14.52
N ALA A 275 -6.95 18.93 -13.59
CA ALA A 275 -5.53 18.62 -13.56
C ALA A 275 -5.37 17.11 -13.32
N ILE A 276 -4.38 16.50 -13.97
CA ILE A 276 -4.08 15.09 -13.85
C ILE A 276 -2.62 14.94 -13.44
N TYR A 277 -2.38 14.16 -12.40
CA TYR A 277 -1.08 13.67 -11.99
C TYR A 277 -1.05 12.15 -12.17
N LYS A 278 -0.08 11.64 -12.93
CA LYS A 278 0.08 10.23 -13.17
C LYS A 278 1.57 9.89 -13.24
N ASN A 279 2.13 9.48 -12.11
CA ASN A 279 3.57 9.22 -12.04
C ASN A 279 3.90 8.16 -10.98
N TYR A 280 5.14 7.66 -11.02
CA TYR A 280 5.74 6.89 -9.94
C TYR A 280 6.13 7.83 -8.80
N VAL A 281 5.59 7.56 -7.62
CA VAL A 281 5.92 8.34 -6.43
C VAL A 281 7.07 7.66 -5.68
N SER A 282 8.00 8.43 -5.17
CA SER A 282 9.13 7.92 -4.40
C SER A 282 8.66 7.21 -3.12
N VAL A 283 9.55 6.43 -2.53
CA VAL A 283 9.29 5.73 -1.27
C VAL A 283 9.13 6.74 -0.13
N GLY A 284 8.06 6.62 0.65
CA GLY A 284 7.80 7.48 1.80
C GLY A 284 6.36 7.92 1.96
N TYR A 285 6.15 8.86 2.87
CA TYR A 285 4.89 9.57 3.01
C TYR A 285 4.82 10.72 2.01
N HIS A 286 3.69 10.82 1.31
CA HIS A 286 3.42 11.84 0.30
C HIS A 286 1.98 12.33 0.40
N TYR A 287 1.75 13.54 -0.12
CA TYR A 287 0.41 14.05 -0.35
C TYR A 287 0.29 14.72 -1.72
N LEU A 288 -0.92 14.67 -2.26
CA LEU A 288 -1.28 15.37 -3.49
C LEU A 288 -2.35 16.40 -3.14
N GLN A 289 -1.99 17.68 -3.23
CA GLN A 289 -2.79 18.84 -2.87
C GLN A 289 -3.50 19.38 -4.10
N ALA A 290 -4.82 19.57 -4.03
CA ALA A 290 -5.54 20.38 -5.01
C ALA A 290 -5.06 21.84 -4.94
N LEU A 291 -4.77 22.42 -6.09
CA LEU A 291 -4.27 23.79 -6.21
C LEU A 291 -5.19 24.65 -7.08
N GLU A 292 -5.29 25.92 -6.72
CA GLU A 292 -5.96 26.98 -7.49
C GLU A 292 -4.98 28.08 -7.89
N TYR A 293 -5.25 28.72 -9.05
CA TYR A 293 -4.51 29.86 -9.56
C TYR A 293 -5.49 30.95 -9.96
N GLY A 294 -5.45 32.10 -9.32
CA GLY A 294 -6.33 33.23 -9.62
C GLY A 294 -5.99 33.92 -10.93
N GLY A 295 -6.98 34.58 -11.55
CA GLY A 295 -6.75 35.42 -12.72
C GLY A 295 -5.88 36.62 -12.39
N ALA A 296 -5.12 37.12 -13.39
CA ALA A 296 -4.26 38.30 -13.23
C ALA A 296 -5.06 39.62 -13.04
N SER A 297 -6.36 39.61 -13.35
CA SER A 297 -7.27 40.72 -13.16
C SER A 297 -8.71 40.23 -12.98
N GLY A 298 -9.59 41.10 -12.50
CA GLY A 298 -10.96 40.77 -12.15
C GLY A 298 -11.01 39.94 -10.82
N THR A 299 -12.22 39.57 -10.46
CA THR A 299 -12.44 38.69 -9.28
C THR A 299 -12.62 37.27 -9.77
N THR A 300 -11.72 36.36 -9.31
CA THR A 300 -11.90 34.93 -9.53
C THR A 300 -12.68 34.35 -8.36
N THR A 301 -13.77 33.66 -8.67
CA THR A 301 -14.59 32.90 -7.71
C THR A 301 -14.42 31.41 -8.02
N PHE A 302 -14.04 30.65 -7.03
CA PHE A 302 -13.95 29.19 -7.06
C PHE A 302 -15.13 28.59 -6.32
N TYR A 303 -15.55 27.39 -6.71
CA TYR A 303 -16.72 26.70 -6.16
C TYR A 303 -16.34 25.30 -5.69
N GLY A 304 -16.69 24.96 -4.46
CA GLY A 304 -16.62 23.60 -3.95
C GLY A 304 -17.82 22.77 -4.40
N ASP A 305 -19.01 23.05 -3.86
CA ASP A 305 -20.28 22.44 -4.30
C ASP A 305 -21.32 23.48 -4.76
N ALA A 306 -21.00 24.76 -4.68
CA ALA A 306 -21.87 25.86 -5.07
C ALA A 306 -23.25 25.85 -4.38
N GLY A 307 -23.39 25.14 -3.24
CA GLY A 307 -24.66 24.93 -2.57
C GLY A 307 -25.70 24.16 -3.39
N VAL A 308 -25.29 23.40 -4.42
CA VAL A 308 -26.18 22.70 -5.36
C VAL A 308 -25.74 21.25 -5.60
N ALA A 309 -26.70 20.38 -5.89
CA ALA A 309 -26.44 18.94 -5.99
C ALA A 309 -25.69 18.50 -7.28
N TYR A 310 -25.45 19.39 -8.24
CA TYR A 310 -24.83 19.08 -9.55
C TYR A 310 -23.45 19.70 -9.73
N VAL A 311 -22.89 20.35 -8.73
CA VAL A 311 -21.50 20.86 -8.70
C VAL A 311 -20.76 20.16 -7.57
N GLN A 312 -19.58 19.67 -7.85
CA GLN A 312 -18.68 19.13 -6.83
C GLN A 312 -17.24 19.18 -7.29
N SER A 313 -16.45 20.05 -6.68
CA SER A 313 -15.01 20.10 -6.89
C SER A 313 -14.29 19.15 -5.93
N GLY A 314 -13.18 18.56 -6.39
CA GLY A 314 -12.38 17.69 -5.55
C GLY A 314 -11.39 16.84 -6.29
N ILE A 315 -10.61 16.11 -5.52
CA ILE A 315 -9.62 15.12 -5.98
C ILE A 315 -10.24 13.73 -5.96
N VAL A 316 -10.00 12.97 -7.02
CA VAL A 316 -10.32 11.55 -7.10
C VAL A 316 -9.20 10.81 -7.83
N GLY A 317 -8.92 9.58 -7.42
CA GLY A 317 -7.92 8.75 -8.06
C GLY A 317 -7.66 7.48 -7.28
N TRP A 318 -6.45 6.95 -7.44
CA TRP A 318 -6.04 5.71 -6.79
C TRP A 318 -4.52 5.63 -6.62
N CYS A 319 -4.10 4.80 -5.68
CA CYS A 319 -2.75 4.28 -5.52
C CYS A 319 -2.80 2.76 -5.28
N MET A 320 -1.66 2.08 -5.36
CA MET A 320 -1.55 0.67 -4.99
C MET A 320 -1.23 0.54 -3.49
N GLY A 321 -1.90 -0.46 -2.82
CA GLY A 321 -1.68 -0.68 -1.40
C GLY A 321 -2.17 -2.04 -0.90
#